data_a1665566adf3e993ce1d81e8aae70881
#
_entry.id   a1665566adf3e993ce1d81e8aae70881
#
_cell.length_a   1.000
_cell.length_b   1.000
_cell.length_c   1.000
_cell.angle_alpha   90.00
_cell.angle_beta   90.00
_cell.angle_gamma   90.00
#
_symmetry.space_group_name_H-M   'P 1'
#
loop_
_entity.id
_entity.type
_entity.pdbx_description
1 polymer ?
#
loop_
_entity_poly.entity_id
_entity_poly.type
_entity_poly.pdbx_seq_one_letter_code
_entity_poly.pdbx_strand_id
1 'polypeptide(L)'
;MKIIHIVRRYGPVGGMERYVWETTRELAKLGHQVQVLCEQSLAEPPPGIAVHELGRLAQRPRWLAYLRFSRRVDAWLALHPQPGWLIHSHERVGVHDVTTFHGPPFAAVRDFPWWKKISLRVAAQLGLERRELHVAKKIVPNSAIIAKQLAHYYPEYAHKLTAPIVPGVLPGVMRAPRNVPADGGIVGFVGREWQRKGLPLAIEITAQLRKTRPQLELWVIGPHENEVAHLFKGWQGGYRLLGWRTGNAHFEQIDVLLHPAKAEPYGMVISEAMAARVPVVVSDACGAAAQVSAGAGAVLHLDAPMEQWKRAVAVQLDRTDAAPLFVRGWDVVAREYENIYAHLA
;
A
#
# COMPACT_ATOMS: atom_id res chain seq x y z
N MET A 1 12.03 13.83 -20.22
CA MET A 1 13.10 13.87 -19.20
C MET A 1 13.79 12.50 -19.15
N LYS A 2 14.95 12.44 -18.48
CA LYS A 2 15.69 11.20 -18.22
C LYS A 2 15.58 10.87 -16.74
N ILE A 3 15.06 9.69 -16.39
CA ILE A 3 14.70 9.36 -15.01
C ILE A 3 15.19 7.95 -14.65
N ILE A 4 15.89 7.83 -13.53
CA ILE A 4 16.31 6.55 -12.95
C ILE A 4 15.47 6.28 -11.71
N HIS A 5 14.72 5.18 -11.71
CA HIS A 5 14.06 4.68 -10.51
C HIS A 5 14.90 3.64 -9.79
N ILE A 6 14.92 3.71 -8.46
CA ILE A 6 15.66 2.76 -7.61
C ILE A 6 14.68 2.01 -6.72
N VAL A 7 14.64 0.68 -6.88
CA VAL A 7 13.77 -0.22 -6.10
C VAL A 7 14.47 -1.56 -5.94
N ARG A 8 14.31 -2.25 -4.80
CA ARG A 8 14.98 -3.54 -4.62
C ARG A 8 14.40 -4.66 -5.48
N ARG A 9 13.10 -4.71 -5.64
CA ARG A 9 12.41 -5.68 -6.50
C ARG A 9 11.52 -4.94 -7.48
N TYR A 10 11.68 -5.21 -8.75
CA TYR A 10 10.92 -4.57 -9.81
C TYR A 10 9.93 -5.56 -10.44
N GLY A 11 8.64 -5.23 -10.46
CA GLY A 11 7.58 -6.08 -11.01
C GLY A 11 6.21 -5.80 -10.40
N PRO A 12 5.12 -6.33 -10.99
CA PRO A 12 3.75 -6.08 -10.54
C PRO A 12 3.35 -6.92 -9.31
N VAL A 13 4.24 -7.02 -8.31
CA VAL A 13 4.08 -7.82 -7.10
C VAL A 13 4.15 -6.94 -5.85
N GLY A 14 3.28 -7.16 -4.89
CA GLY A 14 3.23 -6.32 -3.69
C GLY A 14 2.71 -4.91 -3.93
N GLY A 15 2.73 -4.07 -2.91
CA GLY A 15 2.22 -2.69 -2.98
C GLY A 15 3.23 -1.71 -3.57
N MET A 16 4.44 -1.65 -2.97
CA MET A 16 5.49 -0.74 -3.40
C MET A 16 6.03 -1.11 -4.80
N GLU A 17 6.31 -2.38 -5.02
CA GLU A 17 6.84 -2.87 -6.29
C GLU A 17 5.87 -2.57 -7.45
N ARG A 18 4.57 -2.82 -7.24
CA ARG A 18 3.53 -2.46 -8.22
C ARG A 18 3.44 -0.94 -8.43
N TYR A 19 3.57 -0.16 -7.38
CA TYR A 19 3.60 1.30 -7.49
C TYR A 19 4.71 1.77 -8.43
N VAL A 20 5.93 1.28 -8.23
CA VAL A 20 7.07 1.63 -9.10
C VAL A 20 6.86 1.12 -10.52
N TRP A 21 6.40 -0.12 -10.66
CA TRP A 21 6.12 -0.74 -11.96
C TRP A 21 5.14 0.07 -12.81
N GLU A 22 3.98 0.40 -12.23
CA GLU A 22 2.95 1.14 -12.95
C GLU A 22 3.37 2.58 -13.23
N THR A 23 4.01 3.25 -12.26
CA THR A 23 4.49 4.63 -12.45
C THR A 23 5.54 4.71 -13.55
N THR A 24 6.53 3.80 -13.56
CA THR A 24 7.57 3.80 -14.60
C THR A 24 7.00 3.49 -15.98
N ARG A 25 6.02 2.58 -16.05
CA ARG A 25 5.32 2.26 -17.30
C ARG A 25 4.60 3.48 -17.89
N GLU A 26 3.86 4.21 -17.04
CA GLU A 26 3.15 5.40 -17.51
C GLU A 26 4.11 6.56 -17.83
N LEU A 27 5.20 6.74 -17.10
CA LEU A 27 6.24 7.71 -17.45
C LEU A 27 6.88 7.40 -18.81
N ALA A 28 7.14 6.13 -19.11
CA ALA A 28 7.66 5.74 -20.43
C ALA A 28 6.64 6.02 -21.55
N LYS A 29 5.33 5.79 -21.31
CA LYS A 29 4.26 6.16 -22.25
C LYS A 29 4.15 7.67 -22.50
N LEU A 30 4.49 8.50 -21.50
CA LEU A 30 4.58 9.96 -21.63
C LEU A 30 5.82 10.42 -22.41
N GLY A 31 6.65 9.49 -22.91
CA GLY A 31 7.82 9.78 -23.72
C GLY A 31 9.08 10.08 -22.90
N HIS A 32 9.11 9.80 -21.59
CA HIS A 32 10.32 9.91 -20.79
C HIS A 32 11.26 8.73 -21.03
N GLN A 33 12.58 8.98 -20.96
CA GLN A 33 13.57 7.93 -20.91
C GLN A 33 13.65 7.41 -19.48
N VAL A 34 13.25 6.15 -19.27
CA VAL A 34 13.17 5.56 -17.93
C VAL A 34 14.17 4.41 -17.79
N GLN A 35 14.94 4.43 -16.72
CA GLN A 35 15.78 3.31 -16.28
C GLN A 35 15.38 2.89 -14.88
N VAL A 36 15.60 1.61 -14.56
CA VAL A 36 15.37 1.06 -13.23
C VAL A 36 16.60 0.33 -12.75
N LEU A 37 17.10 0.71 -11.57
CA LEU A 37 18.12 -0.03 -10.83
C LEU A 37 17.44 -0.89 -9.76
N CYS A 38 17.64 -2.21 -9.83
CA CYS A 38 17.01 -3.12 -8.86
C CYS A 38 17.96 -4.26 -8.44
N GLU A 39 17.64 -4.95 -7.34
CA GLU A 39 18.32 -6.23 -7.00
C GLU A 39 17.90 -7.32 -7.98
N GLN A 40 16.61 -7.29 -8.36
CA GLN A 40 16.01 -8.29 -9.24
C GLN A 40 14.75 -7.78 -9.91
N SER A 41 14.60 -8.04 -11.21
CA SER A 41 13.32 -7.97 -11.92
C SER A 41 12.52 -9.25 -11.69
N LEU A 42 11.23 -9.12 -11.40
CA LEU A 42 10.31 -10.23 -11.12
C LEU A 42 9.33 -10.47 -12.27
N ALA A 43 9.42 -9.68 -13.32
CA ALA A 43 8.64 -9.80 -14.53
C ALA A 43 9.47 -9.23 -15.70
N GLU A 44 9.07 -9.55 -16.92
CA GLU A 44 9.63 -8.93 -18.12
C GLU A 44 9.35 -7.43 -18.10
N PRO A 45 10.38 -6.58 -18.25
CA PRO A 45 10.21 -5.13 -18.21
C PRO A 45 9.24 -4.63 -19.28
N PRO A 46 8.43 -3.61 -18.98
CA PRO A 46 7.60 -2.97 -19.99
C PRO A 46 8.44 -2.37 -21.11
N PRO A 47 7.93 -2.30 -22.35
CA PRO A 47 8.65 -1.69 -23.48
C PRO A 47 9.12 -0.27 -23.16
N GLY A 48 10.34 0.06 -23.58
CA GLY A 48 10.93 1.40 -23.41
C GLY A 48 11.57 1.65 -22.04
N ILE A 49 11.62 0.64 -21.15
CA ILE A 49 12.26 0.75 -19.83
C ILE A 49 13.52 -0.13 -19.81
N ALA A 50 14.67 0.50 -19.56
CA ALA A 50 15.92 -0.21 -19.34
C ALA A 50 16.03 -0.65 -17.87
N VAL A 51 16.22 -1.93 -17.60
CA VAL A 51 16.35 -2.47 -16.25
C VAL A 51 17.77 -3.00 -16.02
N HIS A 52 18.40 -2.55 -14.95
CA HIS A 52 19.73 -2.96 -14.53
C HIS A 52 19.65 -3.74 -13.21
N GLU A 53 19.85 -5.04 -13.28
CA GLU A 53 19.86 -5.90 -12.11
C GLU A 53 21.23 -5.88 -11.42
N LEU A 54 21.26 -5.40 -10.17
CA LEU A 54 22.46 -5.33 -9.34
C LEU A 54 22.76 -6.63 -8.58
N GLY A 55 21.92 -7.65 -8.80
CA GLY A 55 22.01 -8.96 -8.18
C GLY A 55 21.36 -9.04 -6.79
N ARG A 56 20.89 -10.23 -6.45
CA ARG A 56 20.21 -10.52 -5.18
C ARG A 56 21.13 -10.35 -3.98
N LEU A 57 20.55 -9.88 -2.88
CA LEU A 57 21.20 -9.77 -1.59
C LEU A 57 20.47 -10.58 -0.53
N ALA A 58 21.22 -11.05 0.48
CA ALA A 58 20.62 -11.65 1.67
C ALA A 58 19.66 -10.67 2.35
N GLN A 59 18.41 -11.10 2.55
CA GLN A 59 17.34 -10.25 3.08
C GLN A 59 17.48 -9.94 4.57
N ARG A 60 18.25 -10.73 5.30
CA ARG A 60 18.47 -10.61 6.74
C ARG A 60 19.95 -10.50 7.07
N PRO A 61 20.31 -9.70 8.08
CA PRO A 61 19.47 -8.73 8.77
C PRO A 61 19.10 -7.54 7.86
N ARG A 62 17.90 -7.03 8.00
CA ARG A 62 17.27 -6.08 7.09
C ARG A 62 18.06 -4.77 6.90
N TRP A 63 18.62 -4.21 7.98
CA TRP A 63 19.43 -2.99 7.93
C TRP A 63 20.71 -3.16 7.09
N LEU A 64 21.32 -4.34 7.15
CA LEU A 64 22.53 -4.65 6.38
C LEU A 64 22.18 -4.86 4.88
N ALA A 65 21.01 -5.43 4.59
CA ALA A 65 20.52 -5.55 3.22
C ALA A 65 20.33 -4.16 2.57
N TYR A 66 19.72 -3.21 3.29
CA TYR A 66 19.58 -1.82 2.80
C TYR A 66 20.95 -1.17 2.57
N LEU A 67 21.90 -1.29 3.51
CA LEU A 67 23.22 -0.72 3.36
C LEU A 67 23.99 -1.32 2.16
N ARG A 68 23.93 -2.63 1.99
CA ARG A 68 24.57 -3.32 0.85
C ARG A 68 23.96 -2.91 -0.48
N PHE A 69 22.64 -2.81 -0.53
CA PHE A 69 21.94 -2.35 -1.73
C PHE A 69 22.33 -0.90 -2.08
N SER A 70 22.31 0.00 -1.10
CA SER A 70 22.77 1.38 -1.31
C SER A 70 24.18 1.44 -1.87
N ARG A 71 25.14 0.67 -1.30
CA ARG A 71 26.50 0.64 -1.80
C ARG A 71 26.62 0.12 -3.24
N ARG A 72 25.77 -0.85 -3.63
CA ARG A 72 25.74 -1.33 -5.03
C ARG A 72 25.19 -0.26 -5.98
N VAL A 73 24.15 0.46 -5.57
CA VAL A 73 23.63 1.60 -6.33
C VAL A 73 24.72 2.65 -6.50
N ASP A 74 25.41 3.04 -5.40
CA ASP A 74 26.49 4.02 -5.43
C ASP A 74 27.63 3.56 -6.38
N ALA A 75 28.04 2.31 -6.31
CA ALA A 75 29.08 1.74 -7.17
C ALA A 75 28.64 1.70 -8.65
N TRP A 76 27.41 1.32 -8.93
CA TRP A 76 26.89 1.31 -10.30
C TRP A 76 26.86 2.71 -10.91
N LEU A 77 26.38 3.71 -10.17
CA LEU A 77 26.33 5.10 -10.62
C LEU A 77 27.74 5.70 -10.83
N ALA A 78 28.72 5.28 -10.02
CA ALA A 78 30.11 5.70 -10.18
C ALA A 78 30.74 5.13 -11.47
N LEU A 79 30.42 3.89 -11.82
CA LEU A 79 30.91 3.20 -13.04
C LEU A 79 30.14 3.65 -14.30
N HIS A 80 28.91 4.09 -14.15
CA HIS A 80 28.04 4.51 -15.24
C HIS A 80 27.52 5.92 -14.96
N PRO A 81 28.35 6.96 -15.11
CA PRO A 81 27.93 8.35 -14.87
C PRO A 81 26.69 8.72 -15.71
N GLN A 82 25.69 9.29 -15.10
CA GLN A 82 24.41 9.61 -15.70
C GLN A 82 24.14 11.13 -15.64
N PRO A 83 24.92 11.97 -16.35
CA PRO A 83 24.72 13.41 -16.32
C PRO A 83 23.36 13.79 -16.91
N GLY A 84 22.62 14.66 -16.19
CA GLY A 84 21.30 15.10 -16.60
C GLY A 84 20.17 14.08 -16.39
N TRP A 85 20.44 12.98 -15.66
CA TRP A 85 19.40 12.08 -15.20
C TRP A 85 18.92 12.47 -13.80
N LEU A 86 17.62 12.51 -13.60
CA LEU A 86 16.99 12.64 -12.30
C LEU A 86 16.91 11.26 -11.65
N ILE A 87 17.30 11.16 -10.39
CA ILE A 87 17.28 9.91 -9.63
C ILE A 87 16.12 9.93 -8.64
N HIS A 88 15.21 8.98 -8.78
CA HIS A 88 14.06 8.80 -7.91
C HIS A 88 14.16 7.48 -7.16
N SER A 89 14.30 7.52 -5.84
CA SER A 89 14.40 6.33 -5.01
C SER A 89 13.07 5.97 -4.33
N HIS A 90 12.85 4.67 -4.18
CA HIS A 90 11.80 4.10 -3.36
C HIS A 90 12.38 3.29 -2.18
N GLU A 91 13.70 3.44 -1.97
CA GLU A 91 14.49 2.68 -1.00
C GLU A 91 15.48 3.59 -0.27
N ARG A 92 15.99 3.12 0.86
CA ARG A 92 16.93 3.84 1.72
C ARG A 92 18.35 3.89 1.13
N VAL A 93 18.51 4.61 0.04
CA VAL A 93 19.82 4.83 -0.61
C VAL A 93 20.41 6.21 -0.28
N GLY A 94 21.67 6.44 -0.66
CA GLY A 94 22.38 7.68 -0.36
C GLY A 94 22.52 8.63 -1.54
N VAL A 95 21.94 8.30 -2.70
CA VAL A 95 22.04 9.13 -3.93
C VAL A 95 20.67 9.14 -4.59
N HIS A 96 19.99 10.28 -4.54
CA HIS A 96 18.71 10.53 -5.23
C HIS A 96 18.31 12.01 -5.12
N ASP A 97 17.49 12.46 -6.05
CA ASP A 97 16.85 13.78 -6.03
C ASP A 97 15.47 13.73 -5.37
N VAL A 98 14.73 12.65 -5.63
CA VAL A 98 13.38 12.40 -5.10
C VAL A 98 13.37 11.08 -4.35
N THR A 99 12.68 11.04 -3.21
CA THR A 99 12.36 9.78 -2.53
C THR A 99 10.86 9.66 -2.29
N THR A 100 10.30 8.47 -2.51
CA THR A 100 8.89 8.16 -2.17
C THR A 100 8.81 7.22 -0.99
N PHE A 101 8.11 7.66 0.05
CA PHE A 101 7.84 6.87 1.24
C PHE A 101 6.56 6.05 1.08
N HIS A 102 6.72 4.73 1.07
CA HIS A 102 5.63 3.74 0.92
C HIS A 102 5.14 3.17 2.26
N GLY A 103 5.76 3.54 3.35
CA GLY A 103 5.45 3.02 4.68
C GLY A 103 5.74 4.03 5.78
N PRO A 104 5.38 3.70 7.03
CA PRO A 104 5.65 4.57 8.16
C PRO A 104 7.16 4.77 8.33
N PRO A 105 7.61 5.97 8.74
CA PRO A 105 9.00 6.21 9.06
C PRO A 105 9.45 5.28 10.20
N PHE A 106 10.66 4.75 10.08
CA PHE A 106 11.23 3.91 11.13
C PHE A 106 11.41 4.69 12.44
N ALA A 107 11.51 6.01 12.35
CA ALA A 107 11.58 6.90 13.50
C ALA A 107 10.40 6.76 14.48
N ALA A 108 9.27 6.16 14.08
CA ALA A 108 8.18 5.78 14.97
C ALA A 108 8.64 4.84 16.11
N VAL A 109 9.80 4.19 15.97
CA VAL A 109 10.45 3.47 17.07
C VAL A 109 10.72 4.34 18.30
N ARG A 110 10.79 5.68 18.12
CA ARG A 110 11.00 6.64 19.21
C ARG A 110 9.85 6.69 20.21
N ASP A 111 8.66 6.22 19.84
CA ASP A 111 7.48 6.15 20.71
C ASP A 111 7.47 4.89 21.57
N PHE A 112 8.33 3.92 21.26
CA PHE A 112 8.43 2.71 22.05
C PHE A 112 9.25 2.92 23.34
N PRO A 113 9.10 2.04 24.36
CA PRO A 113 9.90 2.04 25.56
C PRO A 113 11.41 2.05 25.25
N TRP A 114 12.21 2.67 26.13
CA TRP A 114 13.63 2.94 25.91
C TRP A 114 14.45 1.67 25.57
N TRP A 115 14.15 0.50 26.19
CA TRP A 115 14.85 -0.78 25.92
C TRP A 115 14.67 -1.29 24.48
N LYS A 116 13.60 -0.88 23.78
CA LYS A 116 13.41 -1.19 22.36
C LYS A 116 14.18 -0.25 21.42
N LYS A 117 14.68 0.84 21.95
CA LYS A 117 15.39 1.88 21.19
C LYS A 117 16.90 1.65 21.16
N ILE A 118 17.46 0.99 22.16
CA ILE A 118 18.89 0.79 22.35
C ILE A 118 19.33 -0.48 21.64
N SER A 119 19.70 -0.34 20.36
CA SER A 119 20.38 -1.41 19.62
C SER A 119 21.10 -0.83 18.40
N LEU A 120 22.21 -1.47 18.02
CA LEU A 120 22.93 -1.13 16.79
C LEU A 120 21.99 -1.17 15.56
N ARG A 121 21.06 -2.11 15.53
CA ARG A 121 20.03 -2.21 14.48
C ARG A 121 19.17 -0.95 14.42
N VAL A 122 18.69 -0.44 15.54
CA VAL A 122 17.85 0.76 15.59
C VAL A 122 18.65 1.98 15.16
N ALA A 123 19.87 2.15 15.67
CA ALA A 123 20.75 3.24 15.28
C ALA A 123 21.05 3.23 13.76
N ALA A 124 21.37 2.06 13.22
CA ALA A 124 21.63 1.90 11.79
C ALA A 124 20.41 2.23 10.92
N GLN A 125 19.20 1.77 11.31
CA GLN A 125 17.96 2.07 10.57
C GLN A 125 17.60 3.55 10.61
N LEU A 126 17.72 4.19 11.77
CA LEU A 126 17.51 5.65 11.91
C LEU A 126 18.51 6.44 11.08
N GLY A 127 19.79 6.03 11.10
CA GLY A 127 20.85 6.65 10.29
C GLY A 127 20.59 6.55 8.79
N LEU A 128 20.15 5.37 8.32
CA LEU A 128 19.81 5.15 6.91
C LEU A 128 18.61 6.01 6.48
N GLU A 129 17.56 6.05 7.30
CA GLU A 129 16.36 6.86 7.01
C GLU A 129 16.68 8.35 7.04
N ARG A 130 17.44 8.82 8.03
CA ARG A 130 17.86 10.23 8.10
C ARG A 130 18.73 10.63 6.90
N ARG A 131 19.64 9.75 6.45
CA ARG A 131 20.47 9.97 5.27
C ARG A 131 19.60 10.08 4.01
N GLU A 132 18.62 9.18 3.84
CA GLU A 132 17.65 9.22 2.74
C GLU A 132 16.95 10.59 2.68
N LEU A 133 16.37 11.04 3.80
CA LEU A 133 15.69 12.34 3.88
C LEU A 133 16.62 13.54 3.68
N HIS A 134 17.86 13.43 4.19
CA HIS A 134 18.85 14.51 4.06
C HIS A 134 19.23 14.75 2.60
N VAL A 135 19.50 13.70 1.86
CA VAL A 135 19.94 13.77 0.45
C VAL A 135 18.82 14.21 -0.48
N ALA A 136 17.59 13.76 -0.26
CA ALA A 136 16.46 14.09 -1.11
C ALA A 136 16.25 15.61 -1.24
N LYS A 137 16.03 16.09 -2.46
CA LYS A 137 15.53 17.44 -2.75
C LYS A 137 14.02 17.52 -2.51
N LYS A 138 13.29 16.46 -2.84
CA LYS A 138 11.84 16.30 -2.60
C LYS A 138 11.53 14.95 -1.97
N ILE A 139 10.63 14.97 -0.98
CA ILE A 139 10.17 13.79 -0.25
C ILE A 139 8.68 13.65 -0.53
N VAL A 140 8.30 12.55 -1.17
CA VAL A 140 6.93 12.28 -1.59
C VAL A 140 6.31 11.21 -0.68
N PRO A 141 5.36 11.55 0.18
CA PRO A 141 4.59 10.55 0.94
C PRO A 141 3.52 9.91 0.05
N ASN A 142 3.24 8.62 0.23
CA ASN A 142 2.18 7.93 -0.52
C ASN A 142 0.78 8.10 0.09
N SER A 143 0.65 8.82 1.20
CA SER A 143 -0.63 9.13 1.86
C SER A 143 -0.49 10.30 2.84
N ALA A 144 -1.62 10.90 3.21
CA ALA A 144 -1.67 11.96 4.22
C ALA A 144 -1.18 11.48 5.60
N ILE A 145 -1.40 10.21 5.94
CA ILE A 145 -0.91 9.61 7.20
C ILE A 145 0.61 9.61 7.20
N ILE A 146 1.24 9.17 6.11
CA ILE A 146 2.70 9.14 5.98
C ILE A 146 3.27 10.56 5.98
N ALA A 147 2.60 11.52 5.32
CA ALA A 147 3.01 12.93 5.35
C ALA A 147 3.04 13.49 6.78
N LYS A 148 1.98 13.26 7.55
CA LYS A 148 1.89 13.69 8.96
C LYS A 148 2.98 13.05 9.82
N GLN A 149 3.23 11.75 9.65
CA GLN A 149 4.28 11.03 10.39
C GLN A 149 5.67 11.55 10.05
N LEU A 150 5.98 11.77 8.77
CA LEU A 150 7.27 12.35 8.35
C LEU A 150 7.47 13.74 8.93
N ALA A 151 6.48 14.62 8.87
CA ALA A 151 6.55 15.96 9.45
C ALA A 151 6.73 15.91 10.99
N HIS A 152 6.12 14.94 11.66
CA HIS A 152 6.23 14.77 13.11
C HIS A 152 7.63 14.28 13.55
N TYR A 153 8.13 13.21 12.91
CA TYR A 153 9.40 12.60 13.34
C TYR A 153 10.64 13.29 12.78
N TYR A 154 10.48 14.06 11.69
CA TYR A 154 11.55 14.74 10.97
C TYR A 154 11.16 16.17 10.57
N PRO A 155 10.81 17.02 11.55
CA PRO A 155 10.38 18.40 11.27
C PRO A 155 11.45 19.21 10.52
N GLU A 156 12.73 18.88 10.68
CA GLU A 156 13.85 19.52 9.96
C GLU A 156 13.78 19.33 8.44
N TYR A 157 13.08 18.30 7.94
CA TYR A 157 12.90 18.05 6.50
C TYR A 157 11.50 18.38 5.99
N ALA A 158 10.62 18.97 6.81
CA ALA A 158 9.24 19.29 6.44
C ALA A 158 9.17 20.19 5.19
N HIS A 159 10.14 21.06 4.98
CA HIS A 159 10.24 21.94 3.81
C HIS A 159 10.49 21.20 2.48
N LYS A 160 10.90 19.93 2.53
CA LYS A 160 11.10 19.06 1.35
C LYS A 160 9.86 18.21 1.03
N LEU A 161 8.91 18.11 1.97
CA LEU A 161 7.69 17.32 1.79
C LEU A 161 6.83 17.94 0.69
N THR A 162 6.35 17.07 -0.21
CA THR A 162 5.32 17.43 -1.19
C THR A 162 3.92 17.08 -0.67
N ALA A 163 2.90 17.46 -1.41
CA ALA A 163 1.59 16.82 -1.26
C ALA A 163 1.73 15.31 -1.51
N PRO A 164 0.93 14.48 -0.84
CA PRO A 164 0.96 13.03 -1.05
C PRO A 164 0.60 12.66 -2.49
N ILE A 165 1.40 11.77 -3.11
CA ILE A 165 1.04 11.13 -4.37
C ILE A 165 0.51 9.73 -4.04
N VAL A 166 -0.81 9.61 -3.96
CA VAL A 166 -1.46 8.34 -3.64
C VAL A 166 -1.43 7.40 -4.85
N PRO A 167 -1.38 6.07 -4.63
CA PRO A 167 -1.36 5.09 -5.71
C PRO A 167 -2.55 5.21 -6.66
N GLY A 168 -2.31 4.87 -7.93
CA GLY A 168 -3.35 4.61 -8.90
C GLY A 168 -4.00 3.25 -8.71
N VAL A 169 -5.09 3.02 -9.41
CA VAL A 169 -5.78 1.74 -9.47
C VAL A 169 -5.91 1.33 -10.93
N LEU A 170 -5.71 0.04 -11.20
CA LEU A 170 -5.98 -0.51 -12.53
C LEU A 170 -7.49 -0.70 -12.70
N PRO A 171 -8.04 -0.42 -13.89
CA PRO A 171 -9.39 -0.83 -14.21
C PRO A 171 -9.55 -2.33 -13.99
N GLY A 172 -10.61 -2.71 -13.33
CA GLY A 172 -10.91 -4.10 -13.02
C GLY A 172 -12.36 -4.44 -13.32
N VAL A 173 -12.75 -5.65 -12.99
CA VAL A 173 -14.14 -6.06 -13.10
C VAL A 173 -14.97 -5.29 -12.07
N MET A 174 -16.09 -4.74 -12.51
CA MET A 174 -17.01 -4.00 -11.64
C MET A 174 -18.11 -4.93 -11.13
N ARG A 175 -18.37 -4.86 -9.84
CA ARG A 175 -19.52 -5.53 -9.23
C ARG A 175 -20.83 -4.92 -9.78
N ALA A 176 -21.70 -5.78 -10.31
CA ALA A 176 -23.04 -5.35 -10.70
C ALA A 176 -23.88 -5.04 -9.43
N PRO A 177 -24.75 -4.03 -9.48
CA PRO A 177 -25.74 -3.81 -8.42
C PRO A 177 -26.59 -5.08 -8.23
N ARG A 178 -26.79 -5.49 -7.00
CA ARG A 178 -27.63 -6.64 -6.67
C ARG A 178 -28.25 -6.48 -5.28
N ASN A 179 -29.42 -7.02 -5.11
CA ASN A 179 -30.03 -7.11 -3.80
C ASN A 179 -29.35 -8.23 -3.01
N VAL A 180 -28.76 -7.87 -1.88
CA VAL A 180 -28.19 -8.84 -0.93
C VAL A 180 -29.33 -9.34 -0.05
N PRO A 181 -29.49 -10.66 0.14
CA PRO A 181 -30.51 -11.19 1.05
C PRO A 181 -30.40 -10.60 2.45
N ALA A 182 -31.54 -10.29 3.07
CA ALA A 182 -31.56 -9.67 4.42
C ALA A 182 -30.90 -10.56 5.50
N ASP A 183 -30.86 -11.86 5.30
CA ASP A 183 -30.23 -12.85 6.17
C ASP A 183 -28.82 -13.27 5.75
N GLY A 184 -28.29 -12.73 4.62
CA GLY A 184 -27.05 -13.16 3.99
C GLY A 184 -26.12 -12.01 3.56
N GLY A 185 -25.27 -12.33 2.60
CA GLY A 185 -24.26 -11.44 2.00
C GLY A 185 -22.84 -11.94 2.17
N ILE A 186 -21.91 -11.30 1.51
CA ILE A 186 -20.48 -11.65 1.53
C ILE A 186 -19.65 -10.45 1.99
N VAL A 187 -19.07 -10.57 3.17
CA VAL A 187 -18.06 -9.64 3.69
C VAL A 187 -16.70 -10.13 3.23
N GLY A 188 -15.95 -9.28 2.52
CA GLY A 188 -14.59 -9.59 2.07
C GLY A 188 -13.54 -8.98 2.99
N PHE A 189 -12.55 -9.78 3.36
CA PHE A 189 -11.29 -9.33 3.93
C PHE A 189 -10.16 -9.69 2.96
N VAL A 190 -9.32 -8.70 2.57
CA VAL A 190 -8.26 -8.91 1.59
C VAL A 190 -6.91 -8.41 2.10
N GLY A 191 -5.93 -9.30 2.22
CA GLY A 191 -4.56 -8.93 2.55
C GLY A 191 -3.75 -9.98 3.30
N ARG A 192 -2.45 -10.12 2.94
CA ARG A 192 -1.55 -11.13 3.50
C ARG A 192 -1.18 -10.91 4.97
N GLU A 193 -0.90 -9.66 5.36
CA GLU A 193 -0.51 -9.30 6.72
C GLU A 193 -1.75 -9.19 7.63
N TRP A 194 -2.46 -10.28 7.76
CA TRP A 194 -3.80 -10.37 8.35
C TRP A 194 -3.89 -9.77 9.77
N GLN A 195 -2.83 -9.91 10.59
CA GLN A 195 -2.81 -9.37 11.96
C GLN A 195 -2.84 -7.84 11.96
N ARG A 196 -1.98 -7.21 11.12
CA ARG A 196 -1.88 -5.76 10.99
C ARG A 196 -3.12 -5.18 10.30
N LYS A 197 -3.69 -5.93 9.35
CA LYS A 197 -4.88 -5.54 8.58
C LYS A 197 -6.20 -5.79 9.31
N GLY A 198 -6.16 -6.34 10.54
CA GLY A 198 -7.30 -6.39 11.44
C GLY A 198 -8.26 -7.57 11.20
N LEU A 199 -7.79 -8.71 10.64
CA LEU A 199 -8.63 -9.90 10.47
C LEU A 199 -9.33 -10.34 11.76
N PRO A 200 -8.72 -10.34 12.94
CA PRO A 200 -9.42 -10.70 14.17
C PRO A 200 -10.66 -9.84 14.44
N LEU A 201 -10.56 -8.52 14.23
CA LEU A 201 -11.70 -7.62 14.39
C LEU A 201 -12.76 -7.85 13.29
N ALA A 202 -12.34 -8.12 12.05
CA ALA A 202 -13.27 -8.45 10.97
C ALA A 202 -14.05 -9.75 11.25
N ILE A 203 -13.40 -10.77 11.84
CA ILE A 203 -14.03 -12.00 12.29
C ILE A 203 -15.08 -11.70 13.37
N GLU A 204 -14.72 -10.91 14.38
CA GLU A 204 -15.61 -10.56 15.49
C GLU A 204 -16.84 -9.78 15.01
N ILE A 205 -16.65 -8.74 14.18
CA ILE A 205 -17.75 -7.98 13.59
C ILE A 205 -18.70 -8.90 12.81
N THR A 206 -18.15 -9.76 11.96
CA THR A 206 -18.96 -10.67 11.15
C THR A 206 -19.67 -11.70 12.02
N ALA A 207 -19.02 -12.25 13.05
CA ALA A 207 -19.65 -13.17 13.99
C ALA A 207 -20.86 -12.55 14.71
N GLN A 208 -20.74 -11.28 15.10
CA GLN A 208 -21.86 -10.56 15.73
C GLN A 208 -23.00 -10.29 14.72
N LEU A 209 -22.68 -9.94 13.47
CA LEU A 209 -23.68 -9.74 12.42
C LEU A 209 -24.42 -11.04 12.08
N ARG A 210 -23.74 -12.19 12.12
CA ARG A 210 -24.35 -13.50 11.85
C ARG A 210 -25.47 -13.89 12.85
N LYS A 211 -25.54 -13.26 14.02
CA LYS A 211 -26.65 -13.47 14.96
C LYS A 211 -27.99 -13.00 14.39
N THR A 212 -27.98 -12.01 13.51
CA THR A 212 -29.17 -11.46 12.84
C THR A 212 -29.21 -11.78 11.34
N ARG A 213 -28.08 -12.17 10.77
CA ARG A 213 -27.90 -12.53 9.34
C ARG A 213 -27.21 -13.89 9.25
N PRO A 214 -27.89 -15.01 9.53
CA PRO A 214 -27.24 -16.32 9.70
C PRO A 214 -26.55 -16.86 8.43
N GLN A 215 -26.97 -16.42 7.25
CA GLN A 215 -26.36 -16.79 5.97
C GLN A 215 -25.20 -15.84 5.53
N LEU A 216 -24.80 -14.88 6.37
CA LEU A 216 -23.66 -14.00 6.08
C LEU A 216 -22.37 -14.82 6.04
N GLU A 217 -21.57 -14.62 4.99
CA GLU A 217 -20.24 -15.25 4.87
C GLU A 217 -19.10 -14.21 5.04
N LEU A 218 -18.01 -14.65 5.65
CA LEU A 218 -16.72 -13.92 5.65
C LEU A 218 -15.74 -14.60 4.70
N TRP A 219 -15.34 -13.90 3.64
CA TRP A 219 -14.30 -14.37 2.72
C TRP A 219 -12.97 -13.77 3.07
N VAL A 220 -11.97 -14.61 3.35
CA VAL A 220 -10.61 -14.22 3.70
C VAL A 220 -9.70 -14.53 2.53
N ILE A 221 -9.12 -13.48 1.94
CA ILE A 221 -8.25 -13.54 0.77
C ILE A 221 -6.87 -13.02 1.13
N GLY A 222 -5.83 -13.78 0.84
CA GLY A 222 -4.43 -13.37 1.03
C GLY A 222 -3.59 -14.28 1.92
N PRO A 223 -3.96 -14.55 3.18
CA PRO A 223 -3.20 -15.47 4.02
C PRO A 223 -3.45 -16.92 3.59
N HIS A 224 -2.48 -17.79 3.86
CA HIS A 224 -2.69 -19.22 3.71
C HIS A 224 -3.66 -19.74 4.79
N GLU A 225 -4.41 -20.77 4.46
CA GLU A 225 -5.40 -21.36 5.37
C GLU A 225 -4.79 -21.76 6.72
N ASN A 226 -3.64 -22.42 6.71
CA ASN A 226 -2.93 -22.85 7.91
C ASN A 226 -2.50 -21.70 8.84
N GLU A 227 -2.38 -20.46 8.30
CA GLU A 227 -2.02 -19.27 9.09
C GLU A 227 -3.21 -18.73 9.87
N VAL A 228 -4.45 -18.95 9.41
CA VAL A 228 -5.63 -18.25 9.92
C VAL A 228 -6.79 -19.17 10.35
N ALA A 229 -6.78 -20.45 9.97
CA ALA A 229 -7.85 -21.39 10.31
C ALA A 229 -8.12 -21.46 11.83
N HIS A 230 -7.09 -21.32 12.65
CA HIS A 230 -7.22 -21.32 14.10
C HIS A 230 -8.09 -20.18 14.66
N LEU A 231 -8.25 -19.07 13.91
CA LEU A 231 -9.08 -17.92 14.29
C LEU A 231 -10.58 -18.20 14.16
N PHE A 232 -10.94 -19.23 13.39
CA PHE A 232 -12.33 -19.65 13.16
C PHE A 232 -12.77 -20.81 14.06
N LYS A 233 -12.02 -21.06 15.14
CA LYS A 233 -12.37 -22.08 16.11
C LYS A 233 -13.75 -21.77 16.70
N GLY A 234 -14.70 -22.72 16.57
CA GLY A 234 -16.08 -22.54 17.03
C GLY A 234 -17.07 -22.01 15.96
N TRP A 235 -16.58 -21.61 14.77
CA TRP A 235 -17.47 -21.29 13.66
C TRP A 235 -18.00 -22.57 12.99
N GLN A 236 -19.32 -22.63 12.80
CA GLN A 236 -19.98 -23.73 12.07
C GLN A 236 -20.33 -23.24 10.64
N GLY A 237 -19.30 -23.11 9.77
CA GLY A 237 -19.49 -22.57 8.43
C GLY A 237 -19.66 -21.04 8.38
N GLY A 238 -20.03 -20.50 7.21
CA GLY A 238 -20.19 -19.06 6.99
C GLY A 238 -18.87 -18.31 6.84
N TYR A 239 -17.81 -19.00 6.44
CA TYR A 239 -16.54 -18.39 6.05
C TYR A 239 -15.86 -19.20 4.93
N ARG A 240 -14.98 -18.52 4.17
CA ARG A 240 -14.13 -19.16 3.16
C ARG A 240 -12.71 -18.62 3.28
N LEU A 241 -11.74 -19.52 3.36
CA LEU A 241 -10.31 -19.22 3.36
C LEU A 241 -9.77 -19.45 1.94
N LEU A 242 -9.65 -18.38 1.15
CA LEU A 242 -9.42 -18.48 -0.29
C LEU A 242 -7.92 -18.41 -0.67
N GLY A 243 -7.04 -18.19 0.32
CA GLY A 243 -5.62 -18.05 0.07
C GLY A 243 -5.29 -16.86 -0.84
N TRP A 244 -4.10 -16.90 -1.44
CA TRP A 244 -3.68 -15.85 -2.35
C TRP A 244 -4.43 -15.93 -3.69
N ARG A 245 -4.98 -14.80 -4.13
CA ARG A 245 -5.62 -14.65 -5.44
C ARG A 245 -4.93 -13.57 -6.24
N THR A 246 -4.70 -13.82 -7.51
CA THR A 246 -4.20 -12.83 -8.46
C THR A 246 -5.35 -12.05 -9.07
N GLY A 247 -5.14 -10.75 -9.33
CA GLY A 247 -6.16 -9.89 -9.95
C GLY A 247 -7.30 -9.51 -9.00
N ASN A 248 -8.34 -8.91 -9.54
CA ASN A 248 -9.43 -8.26 -8.81
C ASN A 248 -10.79 -8.95 -8.99
N ALA A 249 -10.86 -10.11 -9.67
CA ALA A 249 -12.11 -10.80 -9.99
C ALA A 249 -12.94 -11.18 -8.73
N HIS A 250 -12.31 -11.37 -7.59
CA HIS A 250 -12.99 -11.66 -6.34
C HIS A 250 -13.93 -10.54 -5.87
N PHE A 251 -13.69 -9.29 -6.30
CA PHE A 251 -14.57 -8.17 -5.95
C PHE A 251 -15.96 -8.24 -6.60
N GLU A 252 -16.14 -9.00 -7.68
CA GLU A 252 -17.48 -9.22 -8.26
C GLU A 252 -18.45 -9.88 -7.29
N GLN A 253 -17.93 -10.71 -6.39
CA GLN A 253 -18.72 -11.53 -5.48
C GLN A 253 -18.85 -10.92 -4.09
N ILE A 254 -17.93 -10.04 -3.70
CA ILE A 254 -17.92 -9.38 -2.39
C ILE A 254 -18.97 -8.27 -2.35
N ASP A 255 -19.80 -8.23 -1.30
CA ASP A 255 -20.83 -7.21 -1.10
C ASP A 255 -20.30 -5.99 -0.35
N VAL A 256 -19.35 -6.18 0.56
CA VAL A 256 -18.67 -5.12 1.29
C VAL A 256 -17.23 -5.54 1.60
N LEU A 257 -16.25 -4.66 1.36
CA LEU A 257 -14.89 -4.84 1.87
C LEU A 257 -14.81 -4.35 3.31
N LEU A 258 -14.45 -5.22 4.25
CA LEU A 258 -14.19 -4.86 5.65
C LEU A 258 -12.68 -4.86 5.90
N HIS A 259 -12.11 -3.68 6.18
CA HIS A 259 -10.66 -3.51 6.34
C HIS A 259 -10.31 -2.71 7.61
N PRO A 260 -10.53 -3.27 8.81
CA PRO A 260 -10.30 -2.61 10.09
C PRO A 260 -8.82 -2.68 10.50
N ALA A 261 -7.94 -2.17 9.63
CA ALA A 261 -6.51 -2.26 9.81
C ALA A 261 -6.03 -1.41 10.99
N LYS A 262 -5.08 -1.93 11.76
CA LYS A 262 -4.42 -1.23 12.87
C LYS A 262 -3.43 -0.17 12.38
N ALA A 263 -2.84 -0.40 11.22
CA ALA A 263 -1.93 0.52 10.54
C ALA A 263 -1.82 0.10 9.08
N GLU A 264 -2.20 0.95 8.15
CA GLU A 264 -2.07 0.68 6.72
C GLU A 264 -1.56 1.94 6.02
N PRO A 265 -0.31 1.97 5.54
CA PRO A 265 0.29 3.16 4.96
C PRO A 265 -0.55 3.80 3.86
N TYR A 266 -1.09 2.96 2.97
CA TYR A 266 -2.11 3.38 2.03
C TYR A 266 -3.29 2.41 2.04
N GLY A 267 -3.13 1.16 1.59
CA GLY A 267 -4.19 0.18 1.46
C GLY A 267 -4.78 0.14 0.05
N MET A 268 -3.97 -0.26 -0.94
CA MET A 268 -4.39 -0.34 -2.34
C MET A 268 -5.67 -1.14 -2.53
N VAL A 269 -5.86 -2.18 -1.72
CA VAL A 269 -7.07 -3.01 -1.74
C VAL A 269 -8.37 -2.23 -1.52
N ILE A 270 -8.31 -1.13 -0.76
CA ILE A 270 -9.45 -0.24 -0.52
C ILE A 270 -9.82 0.49 -1.82
N SER A 271 -8.83 1.07 -2.50
CA SER A 271 -9.03 1.72 -3.79
C SER A 271 -9.44 0.73 -4.88
N GLU A 272 -8.89 -0.49 -4.87
CA GLU A 272 -9.27 -1.57 -5.78
C GLU A 272 -10.73 -1.99 -5.59
N ALA A 273 -11.20 -2.12 -4.35
CA ALA A 273 -12.61 -2.41 -4.04
C ALA A 273 -13.53 -1.27 -4.53
N MET A 274 -13.19 -0.02 -4.24
CA MET A 274 -13.98 1.14 -4.69
C MET A 274 -13.99 1.25 -6.23
N ALA A 275 -12.89 0.93 -6.91
CA ALA A 275 -12.83 0.87 -8.37
C ALA A 275 -13.68 -0.27 -8.94
N ALA A 276 -13.87 -1.35 -8.18
CA ALA A 276 -14.80 -2.43 -8.49
C ALA A 276 -16.26 -2.13 -8.07
N ARG A 277 -16.56 -0.92 -7.58
CA ARG A 277 -17.88 -0.53 -7.03
C ARG A 277 -18.32 -1.38 -5.83
N VAL A 278 -17.37 -1.92 -5.08
CA VAL A 278 -17.61 -2.58 -3.80
C VAL A 278 -17.51 -1.53 -2.71
N PRO A 279 -18.58 -1.32 -1.90
CA PRO A 279 -18.53 -0.40 -0.78
C PRO A 279 -17.53 -0.90 0.26
N VAL A 280 -16.91 0.04 0.98
CA VAL A 280 -15.84 -0.27 1.92
C VAL A 280 -16.18 0.18 3.34
N VAL A 281 -15.81 -0.62 4.34
CA VAL A 281 -15.82 -0.22 5.75
C VAL A 281 -14.41 -0.38 6.28
N VAL A 282 -13.78 0.74 6.60
CA VAL A 282 -12.34 0.78 6.89
C VAL A 282 -12.04 1.58 8.15
N SER A 283 -10.87 1.33 8.75
CA SER A 283 -10.40 2.18 9.84
C SER A 283 -9.76 3.48 9.33
N ASP A 284 -9.78 4.51 10.15
CA ASP A 284 -9.06 5.77 9.92
C ASP A 284 -7.53 5.63 9.94
N ALA A 285 -7.02 4.48 10.39
CA ALA A 285 -5.60 4.12 10.34
C ALA A 285 -5.13 3.68 8.93
N CYS A 286 -6.01 3.73 7.91
CA CYS A 286 -5.70 3.44 6.51
C CYS A 286 -5.43 4.73 5.73
N GLY A 287 -4.32 4.81 4.99
CA GLY A 287 -4.02 5.97 4.14
C GLY A 287 -5.07 6.22 3.07
N ALA A 288 -5.70 5.18 2.52
CA ALA A 288 -6.78 5.27 1.55
C ALA A 288 -8.12 5.70 2.17
N ALA A 289 -8.27 5.77 3.49
CA ALA A 289 -9.48 6.25 4.14
C ALA A 289 -9.85 7.68 3.68
N ALA A 290 -8.86 8.52 3.40
CA ALA A 290 -9.07 9.86 2.86
C ALA A 290 -9.69 9.89 1.45
N GLN A 291 -9.70 8.76 0.74
CA GLN A 291 -10.30 8.61 -0.60
C GLN A 291 -11.74 8.08 -0.53
N VAL A 292 -12.23 7.67 0.63
CA VAL A 292 -13.59 7.13 0.80
C VAL A 292 -14.57 8.31 0.79
N SER A 293 -15.21 8.53 -0.36
CA SER A 293 -16.22 9.58 -0.52
C SER A 293 -17.56 9.18 0.10
N ALA A 294 -18.44 10.17 0.26
CA ALA A 294 -19.83 9.91 0.66
C ALA A 294 -20.48 8.89 -0.29
N GLY A 295 -21.08 7.85 0.25
CA GLY A 295 -21.68 6.78 -0.53
C GLY A 295 -20.70 5.69 -1.00
N ALA A 296 -19.37 5.86 -0.91
CA ALA A 296 -18.42 4.78 -1.22
C ALA A 296 -18.25 3.81 -0.06
N GLY A 297 -18.68 4.16 1.15
CA GLY A 297 -18.55 3.31 2.33
C GLY A 297 -18.51 4.11 3.62
N ALA A 298 -17.83 3.58 4.62
CA ALA A 298 -17.65 4.21 5.93
C ALA A 298 -16.20 4.14 6.40
N VAL A 299 -15.76 5.23 7.04
CA VAL A 299 -14.48 5.31 7.76
C VAL A 299 -14.78 5.41 9.24
N LEU A 300 -14.23 4.52 10.04
CA LEU A 300 -14.44 4.48 11.48
C LEU A 300 -13.11 4.63 12.22
N HIS A 301 -13.15 5.24 13.40
CA HIS A 301 -12.01 5.18 14.30
C HIS A 301 -11.74 3.72 14.69
N LEU A 302 -10.45 3.32 14.78
CA LEU A 302 -10.11 1.92 15.07
C LEU A 302 -10.74 1.43 16.38
N ASP A 303 -10.80 2.31 17.40
CA ASP A 303 -11.39 2.02 18.71
C ASP A 303 -12.90 2.32 18.79
N ALA A 304 -13.56 2.48 17.62
CA ALA A 304 -15.00 2.67 17.60
C ALA A 304 -15.74 1.48 18.23
N PRO A 305 -16.86 1.70 18.95
CA PRO A 305 -17.64 0.63 19.53
C PRO A 305 -18.09 -0.41 18.48
N MET A 306 -18.17 -1.67 18.89
CA MET A 306 -18.58 -2.79 18.01
C MET A 306 -19.90 -2.51 17.27
N GLU A 307 -20.84 -1.86 17.93
CA GLU A 307 -22.12 -1.52 17.32
C GLU A 307 -22.00 -0.56 16.14
N GLN A 308 -21.01 0.36 16.16
CA GLN A 308 -20.77 1.24 15.01
C GLN A 308 -20.19 0.46 13.83
N TRP A 309 -19.26 -0.46 14.06
CA TRP A 309 -18.73 -1.34 13.03
C TRP A 309 -19.82 -2.20 12.41
N LYS A 310 -20.66 -2.85 13.24
CA LYS A 310 -21.80 -3.66 12.79
C LYS A 310 -22.77 -2.85 11.93
N ARG A 311 -23.16 -1.67 12.43
CA ARG A 311 -24.08 -0.77 11.70
C ARG A 311 -23.50 -0.33 10.37
N ALA A 312 -22.20 0.04 10.32
CA ALA A 312 -21.56 0.45 9.09
C ALA A 312 -21.54 -0.67 8.04
N VAL A 313 -21.22 -1.91 8.44
CA VAL A 313 -21.26 -3.08 7.54
C VAL A 313 -22.68 -3.38 7.09
N ALA A 314 -23.66 -3.40 8.01
CA ALA A 314 -25.07 -3.68 7.68
C ALA A 314 -25.62 -2.69 6.66
N VAL A 315 -25.37 -1.39 6.85
CA VAL A 315 -25.79 -0.34 5.89
C VAL A 315 -25.25 -0.59 4.49
N GLN A 316 -24.01 -1.08 4.36
CA GLN A 316 -23.45 -1.39 3.05
C GLN A 316 -24.00 -2.68 2.45
N LEU A 317 -24.34 -3.67 3.28
CA LEU A 317 -24.99 -4.92 2.84
C LEU A 317 -26.43 -4.67 2.37
N ASP A 318 -27.16 -3.76 3.03
CA ASP A 318 -28.56 -3.42 2.72
C ASP A 318 -28.69 -2.45 1.53
N ARG A 319 -27.56 -2.08 0.95
CA ARG A 319 -27.51 -1.14 -0.16
C ARG A 319 -28.05 -1.77 -1.45
N THR A 320 -28.95 -1.06 -2.13
CA THR A 320 -29.51 -1.47 -3.42
C THR A 320 -28.91 -0.73 -4.62
N ASP A 321 -28.34 0.46 -4.40
CA ASP A 321 -27.67 1.25 -5.42
C ASP A 321 -26.19 0.88 -5.55
N ALA A 322 -25.60 1.14 -6.72
CA ALA A 322 -24.17 0.94 -6.93
C ALA A 322 -23.35 1.94 -6.11
N ALA A 323 -22.27 1.48 -5.47
CA ALA A 323 -21.30 2.39 -4.87
C ALA A 323 -20.69 3.30 -5.95
N PRO A 324 -20.33 4.56 -5.63
CA PRO A 324 -19.65 5.47 -6.55
C PRO A 324 -18.37 4.81 -7.13
N LEU A 325 -18.14 5.02 -8.42
CA LEU A 325 -16.92 4.54 -9.06
C LEU A 325 -15.73 5.38 -8.61
N PHE A 326 -14.73 4.74 -8.05
CA PHE A 326 -13.44 5.37 -7.80
C PHE A 326 -12.56 5.27 -9.05
N VAL A 327 -12.13 6.42 -9.56
CA VAL A 327 -11.26 6.49 -10.75
C VAL A 327 -10.00 7.26 -10.40
N ARG A 328 -8.87 6.60 -10.44
CA ARG A 328 -7.54 7.20 -10.35
C ARG A 328 -6.55 6.33 -11.13
N GLY A 329 -6.32 6.68 -12.40
CA GLY A 329 -5.37 5.98 -13.24
C GLY A 329 -3.92 6.19 -12.80
N TRP A 330 -3.04 5.30 -13.22
CA TRP A 330 -1.60 5.44 -13.02
C TRP A 330 -0.99 6.54 -13.89
N ASP A 331 -1.65 6.93 -14.98
CA ASP A 331 -1.32 8.11 -15.79
C ASP A 331 -1.40 9.41 -14.97
N VAL A 332 -2.39 9.53 -14.08
CA VAL A 332 -2.50 10.67 -13.15
C VAL A 332 -1.31 10.69 -12.19
N VAL A 333 -0.93 9.54 -11.64
CA VAL A 333 0.23 9.40 -10.76
C VAL A 333 1.52 9.80 -11.48
N ALA A 334 1.71 9.34 -12.73
CA ALA A 334 2.87 9.69 -13.53
C ALA A 334 2.95 11.21 -13.81
N ARG A 335 1.83 11.87 -14.13
CA ARG A 335 1.78 13.32 -14.35
C ARG A 335 2.06 14.11 -13.08
N GLU A 336 1.60 13.66 -11.92
CA GLU A 336 1.94 14.29 -10.64
C GLU A 336 3.45 14.22 -10.37
N TYR A 337 4.11 13.11 -10.69
CA TYR A 337 5.56 13.02 -10.63
C TYR A 337 6.27 13.89 -11.69
N GLU A 338 5.77 13.91 -12.91
CA GLU A 338 6.27 14.77 -13.98
C GLU A 338 6.34 16.23 -13.53
N ASN A 339 5.29 16.72 -12.84
CA ASN A 339 5.28 18.06 -12.26
C ASN A 339 6.37 18.26 -11.20
N ILE A 340 6.61 17.28 -10.32
CA ILE A 340 7.71 17.36 -9.33
C ILE A 340 9.06 17.40 -10.04
N TYR A 341 9.26 16.55 -11.04
CA TYR A 341 10.52 16.46 -11.78
C TYR A 341 10.82 17.72 -12.57
N ALA A 342 9.82 18.36 -13.18
CA ALA A 342 9.98 19.60 -13.91
C ALA A 342 10.50 20.75 -13.05
N HIS A 343 10.23 20.74 -11.75
CA HIS A 343 10.76 21.74 -10.82
C HIS A 343 12.19 21.43 -10.33
N LEU A 344 12.76 20.29 -10.70
CA LEU A 344 14.11 19.85 -10.29
C LEU A 344 15.10 19.81 -11.46
N ALA A 345 14.57 19.78 -12.70
CA ALA A 345 15.36 19.83 -13.94
C ALA A 345 15.76 21.27 -14.26
#